data_4528a48fd310dd7d5836f2d81de9edda
#
_entry.id   4528a48fd310dd7d5836f2d81de9edda
#
_cell.length_a   1.000
_cell.length_b   1.000
_cell.length_c   1.000
_cell.angle_alpha   90.00
_cell.angle_beta   90.00
_cell.angle_gamma   90.00
#
_symmetry.space_group_name_H-M   'P 1'
#
loop_
_entity.id
_entity.type
_entity.pdbx_description
1 polymer ?
#
loop_
_entity_poly.entity_id
_entity_poly.type
_entity_poly.pdbx_seq_one_letter_code
_entity_poly.pdbx_strand_id
1 'polypeptide(L)'
;MPGDFETQFVTAADKPALIAFSTPDWLDTVRVALNGLGYKVHTAATHSDFLVRFNQVRYQVVVVEELFGANNLDENSTLKALQTMPMNLRRQATVILLGNSFQTFAPMEAFQQSVHAVINSSEMFMLRQL
;
A
#
# COMPACT_ATOMS: atom_id res chain seq x y z
N MET A 1 3.57 -20.15 11.26
CA MET A 1 4.72 -20.28 10.33
C MET A 1 5.89 -19.47 10.87
N PRO A 2 6.97 -20.14 11.25
CA PRO A 2 8.13 -19.42 11.82
C PRO A 2 8.67 -18.33 10.90
N GLY A 3 8.83 -18.60 9.61
CA GLY A 3 9.33 -17.61 8.67
C GLY A 3 8.41 -16.42 8.52
N ASP A 4 7.09 -16.66 8.50
CA ASP A 4 6.11 -15.57 8.40
C ASP A 4 6.12 -14.73 9.67
N PHE A 5 6.24 -15.38 10.82
CA PHE A 5 6.33 -14.68 12.09
C PHE A 5 7.54 -13.74 12.12
N GLU A 6 8.70 -14.23 11.70
CA GLU A 6 9.92 -13.43 11.69
C GLU A 6 9.82 -12.25 10.73
N THR A 7 9.23 -12.46 9.53
CA THR A 7 9.07 -11.38 8.56
C THR A 7 8.06 -10.34 9.01
N GLN A 8 7.11 -10.71 9.87
CA GLN A 8 6.10 -9.79 10.38
C GLN A 8 6.55 -9.06 11.63
N PHE A 9 7.64 -9.50 12.26
CA PHE A 9 8.13 -8.84 13.46
C PHE A 9 8.81 -7.53 13.11
N VAL A 10 8.33 -6.43 13.70
CA VAL A 10 8.81 -5.08 13.42
C VAL A 10 9.36 -4.48 14.70
N THR A 11 10.58 -3.97 14.63
CA THR A 11 11.20 -3.25 15.73
C THR A 11 11.14 -1.75 15.50
N ALA A 12 11.54 -0.96 16.51
CA ALA A 12 11.56 0.49 16.39
C ALA A 12 12.52 1.00 15.30
N ALA A 13 13.51 0.19 14.92
CA ALA A 13 14.48 0.56 13.89
C ALA A 13 13.98 0.26 12.47
N ASP A 14 12.91 -0.51 12.33
CA ASP A 14 12.40 -0.93 11.04
C ASP A 14 11.53 0.17 10.41
N LYS A 15 11.49 0.18 9.07
CA LYS A 15 10.58 1.01 8.31
C LYS A 15 9.53 0.09 7.68
N PRO A 16 8.38 -0.11 8.31
CA PRO A 16 7.39 -1.06 7.79
C PRO A 16 6.59 -0.48 6.65
N ALA A 17 6.36 -1.30 5.63
CA ALA A 17 5.51 -0.99 4.49
C ALA A 17 4.51 -2.12 4.29
N LEU A 18 3.27 -1.79 3.93
CA LEU A 18 2.22 -2.76 3.69
C LEU A 18 1.74 -2.64 2.24
N ILE A 19 1.71 -3.77 1.55
CA ILE A 19 1.26 -3.85 0.16
C ILE A 19 -0.05 -4.63 0.13
N ALA A 20 -1.11 -3.99 -0.37
CA ALA A 20 -2.44 -4.60 -0.53
C ALA A 20 -2.68 -4.87 -2.01
N PHE A 21 -2.26 -6.04 -2.48
CA PHE A 21 -2.32 -6.42 -3.89
C PHE A 21 -2.94 -7.80 -4.06
N SER A 22 -3.75 -7.95 -5.11
CA SER A 22 -4.26 -9.24 -5.56
C SER A 22 -3.57 -9.72 -6.85
N THR A 23 -2.71 -8.91 -7.45
CA THR A 23 -1.99 -9.23 -8.68
C THR A 23 -0.55 -9.62 -8.33
N PRO A 24 -0.16 -10.92 -8.47
CA PRO A 24 1.16 -11.38 -8.02
C PRO A 24 2.35 -10.70 -8.71
N ASP A 25 2.25 -10.43 -10.00
CA ASP A 25 3.34 -9.83 -10.76
C ASP A 25 3.69 -8.43 -10.23
N TRP A 26 2.66 -7.64 -9.95
CA TRP A 26 2.86 -6.30 -9.40
C TRP A 26 3.41 -6.36 -7.98
N LEU A 27 2.98 -7.36 -7.21
CA LEU A 27 3.44 -7.55 -5.84
C LEU A 27 4.95 -7.69 -5.76
N ASP A 28 5.54 -8.53 -6.60
CA ASP A 28 6.98 -8.74 -6.61
C ASP A 28 7.74 -7.48 -7.00
N THR A 29 7.28 -6.77 -8.02
CA THR A 29 7.91 -5.54 -8.49
C THR A 29 7.93 -4.49 -7.39
N VAL A 30 6.80 -4.28 -6.73
CA VAL A 30 6.68 -3.28 -5.66
C VAL A 30 7.48 -3.69 -4.44
N ARG A 31 7.47 -4.98 -4.10
CA ARG A 31 8.26 -5.51 -2.98
C ARG A 31 9.75 -5.23 -3.17
N VAL A 32 10.26 -5.53 -4.36
CA VAL A 32 11.68 -5.30 -4.68
C VAL A 32 12.02 -3.82 -4.59
N ALA A 33 11.16 -2.96 -5.13
CA ALA A 33 11.38 -1.52 -5.09
C ALA A 33 11.42 -0.99 -3.65
N LEU A 34 10.49 -1.41 -2.80
CA LEU A 34 10.45 -0.96 -1.42
C LEU A 34 11.60 -1.53 -0.59
N ASN A 35 11.96 -2.79 -0.78
CA ASN A 35 13.12 -3.38 -0.12
C ASN A 35 14.40 -2.63 -0.49
N GLY A 36 14.53 -2.23 -1.75
CA GLY A 36 15.68 -1.44 -2.20
C GLY A 36 15.77 -0.07 -1.54
N LEU A 37 14.64 0.46 -1.06
CA LEU A 37 14.58 1.72 -0.32
C LEU A 37 14.74 1.55 1.18
N GLY A 38 14.95 0.32 1.65
CA GLY A 38 15.18 0.04 3.06
C GLY A 38 13.92 -0.27 3.86
N TYR A 39 12.78 -0.49 3.22
CA TYR A 39 11.56 -0.84 3.91
C TYR A 39 11.47 -2.34 4.20
N LYS A 40 10.88 -2.66 5.35
CA LYS A 40 10.49 -4.03 5.68
C LYS A 40 9.07 -4.23 5.17
N VAL A 41 8.90 -5.08 4.15
CA VAL A 41 7.65 -5.20 3.41
C VAL A 41 6.79 -6.33 3.95
N HIS A 42 5.54 -6.01 4.28
CA HIS A 42 4.48 -6.97 4.57
C HIS A 42 3.46 -6.93 3.45
N THR A 43 2.75 -8.02 3.25
CA THR A 43 1.74 -8.11 2.20
C THR A 43 0.40 -8.51 2.77
N ALA A 44 -0.68 -8.02 2.15
CA ALA A 44 -2.04 -8.41 2.46
C ALA A 44 -2.72 -8.87 1.18
N ALA A 45 -3.32 -10.05 1.20
CA ALA A 45 -3.99 -10.62 0.03
C ALA A 45 -5.48 -10.30 -0.01
N THR A 46 -6.05 -9.90 1.11
CA THR A 46 -7.48 -9.59 1.24
C THR A 46 -7.68 -8.33 2.07
N HIS A 47 -8.87 -7.76 1.98
CA HIS A 47 -9.24 -6.61 2.81
C HIS A 47 -9.17 -6.93 4.31
N SER A 48 -9.65 -8.10 4.70
CA SER A 48 -9.61 -8.53 6.11
C SER A 48 -8.17 -8.64 6.61
N ASP A 49 -7.29 -9.24 5.81
CA ASP A 49 -5.87 -9.36 6.14
C ASP A 49 -5.22 -7.98 6.27
N PHE A 50 -5.56 -7.06 5.37
CA PHE A 50 -5.10 -5.67 5.43
C PHE A 50 -5.45 -5.03 6.77
N LEU A 51 -6.72 -5.13 7.18
CA LEU A 51 -7.17 -4.50 8.43
C LEU A 51 -6.45 -5.06 9.64
N VAL A 52 -6.26 -6.38 9.69
CA VAL A 52 -5.55 -7.02 10.80
C VAL A 52 -4.13 -6.49 10.91
N ARG A 53 -3.41 -6.47 9.78
CA ARG A 53 -2.02 -6.00 9.77
C ARG A 53 -1.91 -4.52 10.07
N PHE A 54 -2.78 -3.72 9.48
CA PHE A 54 -2.74 -2.27 9.66
C PHE A 54 -2.99 -1.85 11.11
N ASN A 55 -3.83 -2.63 11.83
CA ASN A 55 -4.10 -2.36 13.23
C ASN A 55 -2.98 -2.81 14.17
N GLN A 56 -2.13 -3.75 13.73
CA GLN A 56 -1.06 -4.30 14.56
C GLN A 56 0.25 -3.52 14.43
N VAL A 57 0.49 -2.89 13.30
CA VAL A 57 1.76 -2.25 12.98
C VAL A 57 1.51 -0.83 12.46
N ARG A 58 2.35 0.11 12.89
CA ARG A 58 2.30 1.48 12.35
C ARG A 58 3.13 1.55 11.08
N TYR A 59 2.49 1.32 9.95
CA TYR A 59 3.17 1.36 8.67
C TYR A 59 3.52 2.77 8.26
N GLN A 60 4.70 2.95 7.67
CA GLN A 60 5.13 4.24 7.11
C GLN A 60 4.65 4.42 5.68
N VAL A 61 4.51 3.32 4.94
CA VAL A 61 4.05 3.33 3.55
C VAL A 61 3.01 2.23 3.38
N VAL A 62 1.92 2.59 2.69
CA VAL A 62 0.87 1.64 2.30
C VAL A 62 0.66 1.80 0.80
N VAL A 63 0.81 0.72 0.05
CA VAL A 63 0.54 0.71 -1.40
C VAL A 63 -0.69 -0.15 -1.65
N VAL A 64 -1.72 0.44 -2.23
CA VAL A 64 -2.99 -0.22 -2.50
C VAL A 64 -3.19 -0.33 -4.00
N GLU A 65 -3.54 -1.52 -4.48
CA GLU A 65 -3.92 -1.75 -5.86
C GLU A 65 -5.33 -1.21 -6.11
N GLU A 66 -5.53 -0.55 -7.24
CA GLU A 66 -6.83 0.03 -7.61
C GLU A 66 -7.97 -0.99 -7.52
N LEU A 67 -7.75 -2.19 -8.02
CA LEU A 67 -8.75 -3.25 -8.06
C LEU A 67 -8.53 -4.33 -6.99
N PHE A 68 -7.99 -3.94 -5.85
CA PHE A 68 -7.73 -4.88 -4.76
C PHE A 68 -9.03 -5.46 -4.21
N GLY A 69 -9.29 -6.73 -4.54
CA GLY A 69 -10.51 -7.42 -4.14
C GLY A 69 -11.78 -6.78 -4.69
N ALA A 70 -11.70 -6.10 -5.85
CA ALA A 70 -12.80 -5.31 -6.40
C ALA A 70 -12.78 -5.34 -7.93
N ASN A 71 -13.92 -5.06 -8.54
CA ASN A 71 -14.05 -4.96 -9.99
C ASN A 71 -13.89 -3.51 -10.48
N ASN A 72 -14.00 -2.54 -9.59
CA ASN A 72 -13.78 -1.13 -9.89
C ASN A 72 -13.33 -0.41 -8.62
N LEU A 73 -12.92 0.84 -8.78
CA LEU A 73 -12.38 1.63 -7.68
C LEU A 73 -13.41 1.85 -6.56
N ASP A 74 -14.67 2.02 -6.91
CA ASP A 74 -15.73 2.27 -5.93
C ASP A 74 -16.00 1.06 -5.03
N GLU A 75 -15.66 -0.14 -5.47
CA GLU A 75 -15.81 -1.36 -4.69
C GLU A 75 -14.59 -1.66 -3.82
N ASN A 76 -13.54 -0.88 -3.90
CA ASN A 76 -12.30 -1.11 -3.15
C ASN A 76 -12.50 -0.77 -1.67
N SER A 77 -12.83 -1.78 -0.87
CA SER A 77 -13.10 -1.60 0.56
C SER A 77 -11.90 -1.12 1.34
N THR A 78 -10.70 -1.55 0.95
CA THR A 78 -9.46 -1.11 1.62
C THR A 78 -9.22 0.37 1.40
N LEU A 79 -9.38 0.84 0.18
CA LEU A 79 -9.24 2.26 -0.12
C LEU A 79 -10.28 3.09 0.63
N LYS A 80 -11.54 2.64 0.65
CA LYS A 80 -12.60 3.34 1.38
C LYS A 80 -12.31 3.40 2.88
N ALA A 81 -11.79 2.32 3.45
CA ALA A 81 -11.41 2.31 4.86
C ALA A 81 -10.33 3.36 5.15
N LEU A 82 -9.33 3.47 4.29
CA LEU A 82 -8.28 4.47 4.45
C LEU A 82 -8.82 5.89 4.27
N GLN A 83 -9.72 6.10 3.32
CA GLN A 83 -10.30 7.42 3.07
C GLN A 83 -11.15 7.93 4.24
N THR A 84 -11.84 7.02 4.94
CA THR A 84 -12.72 7.37 6.05
C THR A 84 -12.06 7.25 7.41
N MET A 85 -10.83 6.76 7.46
CA MET A 85 -10.10 6.57 8.72
C MET A 85 -9.75 7.91 9.33
N PRO A 86 -9.92 8.08 10.67
CA PRO A 86 -9.52 9.31 11.35
C PRO A 86 -8.04 9.60 11.13
N MET A 87 -7.70 10.88 11.03
CA MET A 87 -6.32 11.32 10.74
C MET A 87 -5.32 10.82 11.78
N ASN A 88 -5.71 10.71 13.04
CA ASN A 88 -4.81 10.22 14.08
C ASN A 88 -4.43 8.74 13.90
N LEU A 89 -5.20 7.99 13.13
CA LEU A 89 -4.90 6.58 12.86
C LEU A 89 -4.05 6.37 11.60
N ARG A 90 -4.10 7.30 10.63
CA ARG A 90 -3.37 7.12 9.36
C ARG A 90 -2.29 8.17 9.12
N ARG A 91 -2.15 9.17 9.97
CA ARG A 91 -1.28 10.35 9.71
C ARG A 91 0.18 10.02 9.44
N GLN A 92 0.67 8.88 9.92
CA GLN A 92 2.06 8.48 9.73
C GLN A 92 2.27 7.61 8.48
N ALA A 93 1.18 7.19 7.85
CA ALA A 93 1.26 6.34 6.68
C ALA A 93 1.17 7.18 5.41
N THR A 94 2.16 7.03 4.53
CA THR A 94 2.07 7.56 3.17
C THR A 94 1.31 6.54 2.34
N VAL A 95 0.14 6.92 1.83
CA VAL A 95 -0.72 6.03 1.05
C VAL A 95 -0.51 6.28 -0.43
N ILE A 96 -0.19 5.22 -1.16
CA ILE A 96 0.05 5.24 -2.59
C ILE A 96 -0.96 4.33 -3.26
N LEU A 97 -1.65 4.84 -4.29
CA LEU A 97 -2.63 4.09 -5.06
C LEU A 97 -2.04 3.73 -6.41
N LEU A 98 -2.04 2.43 -6.74
CA LEU A 98 -1.44 1.90 -7.96
C LEU A 98 -2.53 1.32 -8.85
N GLY A 99 -2.56 1.69 -10.12
CA GLY A 99 -3.52 1.15 -11.04
C GLY A 99 -3.37 1.64 -12.47
N ASN A 100 -4.17 1.08 -13.36
CA ASN A 100 -4.13 1.41 -14.79
C ASN A 100 -4.86 2.69 -15.14
N SER A 101 -5.75 3.17 -14.26
CA SER A 101 -6.61 4.32 -14.51
C SER A 101 -5.94 5.65 -14.20
N PHE A 102 -4.73 5.64 -13.65
CA PHE A 102 -4.08 6.84 -13.13
C PHE A 102 -2.92 7.28 -13.99
N GLN A 103 -2.68 8.58 -13.98
CA GLN A 103 -1.44 9.16 -14.50
C GLN A 103 -0.47 9.31 -13.33
N THR A 104 0.74 8.77 -13.46
CA THR A 104 1.73 8.76 -12.39
C THR A 104 1.99 10.17 -11.86
N PHE A 105 1.91 10.32 -10.53
CA PHE A 105 2.11 11.56 -9.80
C PHE A 105 1.13 12.68 -10.13
N ALA A 106 -0.04 12.36 -10.71
CA ALA A 106 -1.08 13.35 -10.96
C ALA A 106 -1.66 13.87 -9.64
N PRO A 107 -1.42 15.13 -9.23
CA PRO A 107 -1.82 15.61 -7.90
C PRO A 107 -3.33 15.69 -7.73
N MET A 108 -4.07 16.01 -8.78
CA MET A 108 -5.52 16.08 -8.69
C MET A 108 -6.17 14.73 -8.48
N GLU A 109 -5.64 13.68 -9.15
CA GLU A 109 -6.13 12.33 -8.95
C GLU A 109 -5.85 11.85 -7.52
N ALA A 110 -4.65 12.13 -7.00
CA ALA A 110 -4.31 11.80 -5.62
C ALA A 110 -5.22 12.50 -4.63
N PHE A 111 -5.48 13.77 -4.86
CA PHE A 111 -6.37 14.56 -4.01
C PHE A 111 -7.79 14.00 -4.02
N GLN A 112 -8.33 13.66 -5.19
CA GLN A 112 -9.66 13.10 -5.32
C GLN A 112 -9.82 11.77 -4.59
N GLN A 113 -8.76 10.96 -4.54
CA GLN A 113 -8.77 9.68 -3.85
C GLN A 113 -8.31 9.75 -2.39
N SER A 114 -7.98 10.94 -1.90
CA SER A 114 -7.50 11.16 -0.54
C SER A 114 -6.25 10.31 -0.21
N VAL A 115 -5.36 10.20 -1.20
CA VAL A 115 -4.07 9.50 -1.05
C VAL A 115 -2.94 10.47 -1.32
N HIS A 116 -1.71 10.08 -0.97
CA HIS A 116 -0.54 10.94 -1.12
C HIS A 116 -0.02 10.95 -2.55
N ALA A 117 -0.13 9.83 -3.26
CA ALA A 117 0.31 9.73 -4.64
C ALA A 117 -0.47 8.64 -5.37
N VAL A 118 -0.57 8.79 -6.69
CA VAL A 118 -1.06 7.76 -7.59
C VAL A 118 0.04 7.39 -8.57
N ILE A 119 0.10 6.11 -8.95
CA ILE A 119 1.10 5.60 -9.89
C ILE A 119 0.39 4.71 -10.90
N ASN A 120 0.68 4.91 -12.19
CA ASN A 120 0.22 3.99 -13.22
C ASN A 120 0.98 2.67 -13.10
N SER A 121 0.26 1.55 -13.23
CA SER A 121 0.85 0.22 -13.05
C SER A 121 1.97 -0.08 -14.05
N SER A 122 1.98 0.58 -15.21
CA SER A 122 3.06 0.44 -16.18
C SER A 122 4.33 1.19 -15.76
N GLU A 123 4.25 2.01 -14.72
CA GLU A 123 5.35 2.86 -14.25
C GLU A 123 5.70 2.60 -12.79
N MET A 124 5.55 1.36 -12.34
CA MET A 124 5.83 0.99 -10.94
C MET A 124 7.25 1.32 -10.49
N PHE A 125 8.20 1.39 -11.43
CA PHE A 125 9.57 1.79 -11.11
C PHE A 125 9.65 3.20 -10.53
N MET A 126 8.65 4.04 -10.76
CA MET A 126 8.60 5.41 -10.24
C MET A 126 8.41 5.46 -8.72
N LEU A 127 8.08 4.33 -8.09
CA LEU A 127 8.01 4.26 -6.63
C LEU A 127 9.29 4.76 -5.95
N ARG A 128 10.43 4.56 -6.59
CA ARG A 128 11.72 4.99 -6.06
C ARG A 128 11.87 6.51 -5.99
N GLN A 129 10.99 7.25 -6.65
CA GLN A 129 11.01 8.71 -6.66
C GLN A 129 10.27 9.33 -5.49
N LEU A 130 9.58 8.52 -4.72
CA LEU A 130 8.77 9.01 -3.59
C LEU A 130 9.56 9.19 -2.30
#